data_dac53e27380f6361a3069961d30c8a3f
#
_entry.id   dac53e27380f6361a3069961d30c8a3f
#
_cell.length_a   1.000
_cell.length_b   1.000
_cell.length_c   1.000
_cell.angle_alpha   90.00
_cell.angle_beta   90.00
_cell.angle_gamma   90.00
#
_symmetry.space_group_name_H-M   'P 1'
#
loop_
_entity.id
_entity.type
_entity.pdbx_description
1 polymer ?
#
loop_
_entity_poly.entity_id
_entity_poly.type
_entity_poly.pdbx_seq_one_letter_code
_entity_poly.pdbx_strand_id
1 'polypeptide(L)'
;MSPRPDRGSAAAPQDVAATTGNVTIRWDNAALQAIRVTRLGPPIVARALAIAHTAMDDAWAAYDDQAVGTRLGGSLRRPAIERTLANKNEAVSFAAYRALVDLFPTQTPLFNDLMASLGYDPENRSTDVVTAAGVGNVVAAAVIAFRHHAYDYVRPVTAVHFLFAGKKVRAWAGPYRGTRVIDGAD
;
A
#
# COMPACT_ATOMS: atom_id res chain seq x y z
N MET A 1 -21.57 40.68 41.40
CA MET A 1 -21.82 40.08 40.07
C MET A 1 -20.48 40.17 39.35
N SER A 2 -19.65 39.09 39.51
CA SER A 2 -18.28 39.05 38.93
C SER A 2 -18.33 38.34 37.58
N PRO A 3 -17.63 38.84 36.56
CA PRO A 3 -17.58 38.19 35.25
C PRO A 3 -16.69 36.96 35.28
N ARG A 4 -17.18 35.89 34.69
CA ARG A 4 -16.50 34.60 34.47
C ARG A 4 -15.42 34.81 33.40
N PRO A 5 -14.21 34.30 33.58
CA PRO A 5 -13.23 34.33 32.49
C PRO A 5 -13.57 33.25 31.44
N ASP A 6 -13.65 33.72 30.21
CA ASP A 6 -13.82 32.92 29.00
C ASP A 6 -12.58 32.02 28.82
N ARG A 7 -12.80 30.70 28.91
CA ARG A 7 -11.77 29.68 28.57
C ARG A 7 -11.81 29.45 27.08
N GLY A 8 -11.15 30.32 26.34
CA GLY A 8 -10.76 29.99 24.98
C GLY A 8 -9.81 28.80 25.02
N SER A 9 -10.37 27.60 24.76
CA SER A 9 -9.59 26.40 24.53
C SER A 9 -8.93 26.52 23.16
N ALA A 10 -7.74 27.07 23.12
CA ALA A 10 -6.85 26.92 21.98
C ALA A 10 -6.41 25.45 21.97
N ALA A 11 -6.98 24.66 21.06
CA ALA A 11 -6.48 23.32 20.75
C ALA A 11 -5.00 23.44 20.35
N ALA A 12 -4.15 22.73 21.08
CA ALA A 12 -2.70 22.79 20.93
C ALA A 12 -2.25 22.28 19.54
N PRO A 13 -1.18 22.86 18.99
CA PRO A 13 -0.67 22.50 17.65
C PRO A 13 0.09 21.16 17.61
N GLN A 14 -0.18 20.24 18.53
CA GLN A 14 0.58 19.00 18.67
C GLN A 14 0.14 17.87 17.71
N ASP A 15 -1.11 17.86 17.23
CA ASP A 15 -1.61 16.78 16.37
C ASP A 15 -1.16 16.91 14.91
N VAL A 16 -0.86 18.11 14.43
CA VAL A 16 -0.44 18.34 13.03
C VAL A 16 1.02 17.91 12.81
N ALA A 17 1.88 18.12 13.80
CA ALA A 17 3.30 17.75 13.73
C ALA A 17 3.50 16.22 13.77
N ALA A 18 2.67 15.50 14.55
CA ALA A 18 2.71 14.02 14.60
C ALA A 18 2.27 13.38 13.28
N THR A 19 1.30 13.96 12.58
CA THR A 19 0.81 13.47 11.28
C THR A 19 1.80 13.76 10.16
N THR A 20 2.61 14.82 10.28
CA THR A 20 3.61 15.20 9.27
C THR A 20 4.85 14.30 9.34
N GLY A 21 5.08 13.63 10.47
CA GLY A 21 6.29 12.82 10.70
C GLY A 21 6.19 11.34 10.30
N ASN A 22 5.00 10.74 10.24
CA ASN A 22 4.86 9.32 9.95
C ASN A 22 4.71 9.07 8.45
N VAL A 23 5.75 8.48 7.85
CA VAL A 23 5.79 8.20 6.41
C VAL A 23 4.66 7.27 5.96
N THR A 24 4.29 6.28 6.77
CA THR A 24 3.21 5.33 6.45
C THR A 24 1.87 6.07 6.32
N ILE A 25 1.56 6.99 7.23
CA ILE A 25 0.33 7.80 7.17
C ILE A 25 0.32 8.68 5.91
N ARG A 26 1.47 9.23 5.50
CA ARG A 26 1.56 10.02 4.26
C ARG A 26 1.24 9.17 3.04
N TRP A 27 1.77 7.96 2.96
CA TRP A 27 1.48 7.01 1.89
C TRP A 27 0.03 6.52 1.92
N ASP A 28 -0.54 6.30 3.10
CA ASP A 28 -1.97 5.99 3.27
C ASP A 28 -2.86 7.09 2.70
N ASN A 29 -2.58 8.34 3.05
CA ASN A 29 -3.34 9.48 2.54
C ASN A 29 -3.26 9.58 1.01
N ALA A 30 -2.09 9.33 0.42
CA ALA A 30 -1.91 9.30 -1.03
C ALA A 30 -2.69 8.15 -1.68
N ALA A 31 -2.66 6.95 -1.09
CA ALA A 31 -3.44 5.80 -1.54
C ALA A 31 -4.95 6.08 -1.46
N LEU A 32 -5.44 6.65 -0.37
CA LEU A 32 -6.84 7.02 -0.20
C LEU A 32 -7.27 8.11 -1.20
N GLN A 33 -6.38 9.05 -1.53
CA GLN A 33 -6.63 10.05 -2.57
C GLN A 33 -6.75 9.40 -3.95
N ALA A 34 -5.84 8.49 -4.30
CA ALA A 34 -5.90 7.72 -5.54
C ALA A 34 -7.20 6.91 -5.66
N ILE A 35 -7.63 6.27 -4.57
CA ILE A 35 -8.90 5.54 -4.48
C ILE A 35 -10.10 6.45 -4.75
N ARG A 36 -10.14 7.63 -4.12
CA ARG A 36 -11.24 8.58 -4.32
C ARG A 36 -11.36 9.04 -5.77
N VAL A 37 -10.23 9.27 -6.43
CA VAL A 37 -10.19 9.70 -7.84
C VAL A 37 -10.59 8.57 -8.78
N THR A 38 -10.10 7.35 -8.55
CA THR A 38 -10.35 6.21 -9.43
C THR A 38 -11.71 5.55 -9.23
N ARG A 39 -12.39 5.82 -8.12
CA ARG A 39 -13.75 5.32 -7.78
C ARG A 39 -13.89 3.80 -7.90
N LEU A 40 -12.88 3.08 -7.46
CA LEU A 40 -12.88 1.62 -7.47
C LEU A 40 -13.92 1.04 -6.49
N GLY A 41 -14.45 -0.14 -6.83
CA GLY A 41 -15.38 -0.85 -5.94
C GLY A 41 -14.70 -1.37 -4.66
N PRO A 42 -15.47 -1.58 -3.56
CA PRO A 42 -14.92 -1.93 -2.25
C PRO A 42 -13.98 -3.14 -2.23
N PRO A 43 -14.23 -4.25 -2.94
CA PRO A 43 -13.30 -5.38 -2.94
C PRO A 43 -11.94 -5.05 -3.55
N ILE A 44 -11.93 -4.21 -4.60
CA ILE A 44 -10.70 -3.79 -5.27
C ILE A 44 -9.91 -2.84 -4.36
N VAL A 45 -10.61 -1.92 -3.68
CA VAL A 45 -10.02 -1.02 -2.69
C VAL A 45 -9.35 -1.80 -1.56
N ALA A 46 -10.06 -2.75 -0.95
CA ALA A 46 -9.53 -3.57 0.13
C ALA A 46 -8.26 -4.33 -0.31
N ARG A 47 -8.27 -4.89 -1.53
CA ARG A 47 -7.11 -5.55 -2.09
C ARG A 47 -5.96 -4.60 -2.34
N ALA A 48 -6.20 -3.44 -2.92
CA ALA A 48 -5.16 -2.45 -3.21
C ALA A 48 -4.46 -2.00 -1.92
N LEU A 49 -5.23 -1.67 -0.89
CA LEU A 49 -4.69 -1.33 0.43
C LEU A 49 -3.88 -2.49 1.03
N ALA A 50 -4.39 -3.72 0.96
CA ALA A 50 -3.66 -4.88 1.47
C ALA A 50 -2.31 -5.08 0.77
N ILE A 51 -2.22 -4.85 -0.55
CA ILE A 51 -0.97 -4.96 -1.31
C ILE A 51 0.01 -3.86 -0.89
N ALA A 52 -0.45 -2.60 -0.84
CA ALA A 52 0.38 -1.47 -0.46
C ALA A 52 0.93 -1.62 0.97
N HIS A 53 0.06 -1.99 1.93
CA HIS A 53 0.46 -2.22 3.32
C HIS A 53 1.42 -3.41 3.47
N THR A 54 1.18 -4.52 2.75
CA THR A 54 2.11 -5.65 2.76
C THR A 54 3.51 -5.24 2.27
N ALA A 55 3.58 -4.42 1.21
CA ALA A 55 4.87 -3.94 0.70
C ALA A 55 5.57 -3.02 1.72
N MET A 56 4.82 -2.11 2.36
CA MET A 56 5.37 -1.24 3.41
C MET A 56 5.85 -2.03 4.64
N ASP A 57 5.06 -3.00 5.08
CA ASP A 57 5.38 -3.85 6.23
C ASP A 57 6.63 -4.71 5.98
N ASP A 58 6.70 -5.37 4.83
CA ASP A 58 7.85 -6.18 4.44
C ASP A 58 9.15 -5.34 4.32
N ALA A 59 9.03 -4.09 3.84
CA ALA A 59 10.17 -3.17 3.77
C ALA A 59 10.61 -2.69 5.17
N TRP A 60 9.66 -2.40 6.05
CA TRP A 60 9.93 -2.04 7.43
C TRP A 60 10.57 -3.21 8.19
N ALA A 61 10.09 -4.45 7.96
CA ALA A 61 10.58 -5.66 8.61
C ALA A 61 12.08 -5.92 8.32
N ALA A 62 12.61 -5.47 7.18
CA ALA A 62 14.04 -5.58 6.88
C ALA A 62 14.91 -4.80 7.89
N TYR A 63 14.37 -3.78 8.53
CA TYR A 63 15.05 -2.93 9.50
C TYR A 63 14.58 -3.17 10.95
N ASP A 64 13.93 -4.31 11.20
CA ASP A 64 13.47 -4.70 12.51
C ASP A 64 14.17 -6.01 12.95
N ASP A 65 14.34 -6.23 14.25
CA ASP A 65 15.01 -7.41 14.77
C ASP A 65 14.09 -8.62 14.95
N GLN A 66 12.80 -8.37 15.11
CA GLN A 66 11.78 -9.39 15.37
C GLN A 66 10.91 -9.69 14.15
N ALA A 67 10.56 -8.63 13.40
CA ALA A 67 9.63 -8.75 12.28
C ALA A 67 10.22 -9.61 11.15
N VAL A 68 9.32 -10.32 10.46
CA VAL A 68 9.67 -11.21 9.35
C VAL A 68 8.77 -10.85 8.17
N GLY A 69 9.37 -10.46 7.05
CA GLY A 69 8.64 -10.11 5.84
C GLY A 69 7.85 -11.30 5.26
N THR A 70 6.71 -11.02 4.66
CA THR A 70 5.77 -12.05 4.19
C THR A 70 6.27 -12.77 2.94
N ARG A 71 7.04 -12.08 2.09
CA ARG A 71 7.52 -12.65 0.80
C ARG A 71 8.96 -13.15 0.85
N LEU A 72 9.85 -12.37 1.45
CA LEU A 72 11.27 -12.64 1.45
C LEU A 72 11.78 -13.10 2.84
N GLY A 73 10.87 -13.24 3.80
CA GLY A 73 11.21 -13.68 5.16
C GLY A 73 12.23 -12.74 5.80
N GLY A 74 13.25 -13.31 6.43
CA GLY A 74 14.36 -12.57 7.04
C GLY A 74 15.54 -12.32 6.10
N SER A 75 15.47 -12.66 4.81
CA SER A 75 16.61 -12.62 3.90
C SER A 75 17.17 -11.21 3.66
N LEU A 76 16.34 -10.19 3.81
CA LEU A 76 16.72 -8.77 3.66
C LEU A 76 17.06 -8.09 4.98
N ARG A 77 17.13 -8.82 6.10
CA ARG A 77 17.37 -8.21 7.41
C ARG A 77 18.69 -7.46 7.44
N ARG A 78 18.60 -6.18 7.79
CA ARG A 78 19.76 -5.29 7.84
C ARG A 78 20.51 -5.38 9.16
N PRO A 79 21.82 -5.10 9.16
CA PRO A 79 22.60 -4.99 10.39
C PRO A 79 22.01 -3.97 11.37
N ALA A 80 22.19 -4.16 12.66
CA ALA A 80 21.61 -3.29 13.69
C ALA A 80 21.99 -1.81 13.52
N ILE A 81 23.22 -1.52 13.07
CA ILE A 81 23.70 -0.16 12.82
C ILE A 81 22.92 0.56 11.71
N GLU A 82 22.30 -0.17 10.78
CA GLU A 82 21.53 0.37 9.68
C GLU A 82 20.04 0.51 9.99
N ARG A 83 19.56 -0.01 11.13
CA ARG A 83 18.14 0.01 11.51
C ARG A 83 17.71 1.38 12.04
N THR A 84 18.05 2.42 11.30
CA THR A 84 17.69 3.80 11.60
C THR A 84 16.27 4.12 11.13
N LEU A 85 15.65 5.13 11.73
CA LEU A 85 14.35 5.63 11.27
C LEU A 85 14.43 6.17 9.84
N ALA A 86 15.56 6.78 9.45
CA ALA A 86 15.78 7.28 8.10
C ALA A 86 15.72 6.15 7.07
N ASN A 87 16.47 5.07 7.29
CA ASN A 87 16.48 3.92 6.38
C ASN A 87 15.13 3.21 6.34
N LYS A 88 14.43 3.09 7.49
CA LYS A 88 13.06 2.57 7.53
C LYS A 88 12.11 3.40 6.68
N ASN A 89 12.12 4.72 6.84
CA ASN A 89 11.25 5.63 6.11
C ASN A 89 11.53 5.61 4.60
N GLU A 90 12.78 5.54 4.20
CA GLU A 90 13.18 5.45 2.81
C GLU A 90 12.72 4.12 2.19
N ALA A 91 13.03 2.98 2.80
CA ALA A 91 12.63 1.66 2.30
C ALA A 91 11.10 1.53 2.19
N VAL A 92 10.36 1.96 3.22
CA VAL A 92 8.89 2.00 3.21
C VAL A 92 8.38 2.88 2.08
N SER A 93 9.01 4.04 1.82
CA SER A 93 8.57 4.95 0.77
C SER A 93 8.76 4.35 -0.62
N PHE A 94 9.91 3.74 -0.91
CA PHE A 94 10.13 3.08 -2.19
C PHE A 94 9.18 1.89 -2.38
N ALA A 95 8.93 1.11 -1.33
CA ALA A 95 7.98 -0.01 -1.40
C ALA A 95 6.55 0.45 -1.66
N ALA A 96 6.08 1.47 -0.93
CA ALA A 96 4.76 2.06 -1.12
C ALA A 96 4.61 2.65 -2.53
N TYR A 97 5.60 3.44 -2.96
CA TYR A 97 5.60 4.07 -4.28
C TYR A 97 5.46 3.04 -5.40
N ARG A 98 6.30 1.99 -5.43
CA ARG A 98 6.23 0.94 -6.45
C ARG A 98 4.90 0.21 -6.47
N ALA A 99 4.39 -0.15 -5.28
CA ALA A 99 3.11 -0.82 -5.16
C ALA A 99 1.95 0.07 -5.64
N LEU A 100 1.94 1.35 -5.26
CA LEU A 100 0.87 2.26 -5.63
C LEU A 100 0.89 2.68 -7.10
N VAL A 101 2.08 2.82 -7.72
CA VAL A 101 2.19 3.07 -9.17
C VAL A 101 1.68 1.86 -9.98
N ASP A 102 1.95 0.63 -9.53
CA ASP A 102 1.40 -0.59 -10.15
C ASP A 102 -0.13 -0.65 -10.03
N LEU A 103 -0.66 -0.31 -8.86
CA LEU A 103 -2.09 -0.38 -8.55
C LEU A 103 -2.90 0.77 -9.18
N PHE A 104 -2.32 1.96 -9.28
CA PHE A 104 -2.98 3.18 -9.72
C PHE A 104 -2.12 3.96 -10.72
N PRO A 105 -1.82 3.39 -11.91
CA PRO A 105 -0.88 4.00 -12.86
C PRO A 105 -1.29 5.40 -13.33
N THR A 106 -2.58 5.71 -13.35
CA THR A 106 -3.09 7.06 -13.69
C THR A 106 -2.83 8.10 -12.61
N GLN A 107 -2.45 7.67 -11.39
CA GLN A 107 -2.18 8.53 -10.25
C GLN A 107 -0.67 8.67 -9.97
N THR A 108 0.19 8.19 -10.87
CA THR A 108 1.66 8.32 -10.76
C THR A 108 2.14 9.73 -10.42
N PRO A 109 1.58 10.82 -11.01
CA PRO A 109 2.00 12.17 -10.63
C PRO A 109 1.84 12.48 -9.14
N LEU A 110 0.71 12.08 -8.52
CA LEU A 110 0.47 12.25 -7.09
C LEU A 110 1.57 11.55 -6.24
N PHE A 111 1.97 10.37 -6.64
CA PHE A 111 3.00 9.61 -5.92
C PHE A 111 4.40 10.17 -6.16
N ASN A 112 4.69 10.70 -7.35
CA ASN A 112 5.93 11.40 -7.65
C ASN A 112 6.08 12.65 -6.78
N ASP A 113 5.02 13.44 -6.64
CA ASP A 113 5.02 14.64 -5.79
C ASP A 113 5.30 14.29 -4.32
N LEU A 114 4.73 13.17 -3.85
CA LEU A 114 5.01 12.69 -2.49
C LEU A 114 6.47 12.25 -2.33
N MET A 115 7.03 11.47 -3.28
CA MET A 115 8.46 11.08 -3.28
C MET A 115 9.36 12.33 -3.24
N ALA A 116 9.11 13.31 -4.12
CA ALA A 116 9.87 14.56 -4.15
C ALA A 116 9.78 15.31 -2.83
N SER A 117 8.59 15.38 -2.21
CA SER A 117 8.38 16.05 -0.91
C SER A 117 9.11 15.35 0.25
N LEU A 118 9.43 14.07 0.09
CA LEU A 118 10.22 13.26 1.02
C LEU A 118 11.73 13.35 0.73
N GLY A 119 12.12 13.96 -0.39
CA GLY A 119 13.51 14.07 -0.82
C GLY A 119 14.03 12.81 -1.54
N TYR A 120 13.12 11.95 -2.06
CA TYR A 120 13.49 10.73 -2.76
C TYR A 120 13.26 10.87 -4.27
N ASP A 121 14.16 10.26 -5.06
CA ASP A 121 14.04 10.21 -6.51
C ASP A 121 13.14 9.03 -6.94
N PRO A 122 11.96 9.27 -7.54
CA PRO A 122 11.09 8.21 -8.02
C PRO A 122 11.70 7.34 -9.14
N GLU A 123 12.69 7.86 -9.87
CA GLU A 123 13.37 7.11 -10.92
C GLU A 123 14.48 6.18 -10.39
N ASN A 124 14.84 6.27 -9.12
CA ASN A 124 15.79 5.35 -8.51
C ASN A 124 15.22 3.94 -8.45
N ARG A 125 15.62 3.09 -9.40
CA ARG A 125 15.21 1.68 -9.56
C ARG A 125 16.26 0.70 -9.06
N SER A 126 17.19 1.15 -8.24
CA SER A 126 18.24 0.29 -7.69
C SER A 126 17.64 -0.95 -7.02
N THR A 127 18.23 -2.10 -7.26
CA THR A 127 17.94 -3.37 -6.56
C THR A 127 19.05 -3.74 -5.58
N ASP A 128 19.98 -2.82 -5.34
CA ASP A 128 21.05 -3.02 -4.39
C ASP A 128 20.51 -2.97 -2.95
N VAL A 129 20.35 -4.14 -2.36
CA VAL A 129 19.80 -4.31 -1.00
C VAL A 129 20.70 -3.78 0.12
N VAL A 130 21.89 -3.25 -0.20
CA VAL A 130 22.69 -2.50 0.77
C VAL A 130 22.09 -1.11 1.00
N THR A 131 21.34 -0.57 0.05
CA THR A 131 20.66 0.71 0.16
C THR A 131 19.18 0.54 0.59
N ALA A 132 18.64 1.53 1.30
CA ALA A 132 17.26 1.50 1.72
C ALA A 132 16.29 1.57 0.52
N ALA A 133 16.60 2.37 -0.49
CA ALA A 133 15.86 2.40 -1.74
C ALA A 133 15.82 1.02 -2.42
N GLY A 134 16.97 0.34 -2.49
CA GLY A 134 17.07 -1.00 -3.09
C GLY A 134 16.26 -2.04 -2.33
N VAL A 135 16.29 -2.02 -0.98
CA VAL A 135 15.42 -2.88 -0.15
C VAL A 135 13.95 -2.64 -0.49
N GLY A 136 13.50 -1.38 -0.52
CA GLY A 136 12.11 -1.04 -0.83
C GLY A 136 11.70 -1.50 -2.23
N ASN A 137 12.55 -1.29 -3.25
CA ASN A 137 12.29 -1.72 -4.61
C ASN A 137 12.19 -3.26 -4.73
N VAL A 138 13.10 -4.00 -4.10
CA VAL A 138 13.12 -5.48 -4.14
C VAL A 138 11.91 -6.07 -3.43
N VAL A 139 11.55 -5.54 -2.26
CA VAL A 139 10.35 -5.96 -1.51
C VAL A 139 9.09 -5.72 -2.33
N ALA A 140 8.92 -4.52 -2.87
CA ALA A 140 7.74 -4.20 -3.68
C ALA A 140 7.63 -5.15 -4.89
N ALA A 141 8.75 -5.39 -5.59
CA ALA A 141 8.75 -6.32 -6.73
C ALA A 141 8.30 -7.73 -6.32
N ALA A 142 8.76 -8.25 -5.18
CA ALA A 142 8.37 -9.56 -4.66
C ALA A 142 6.87 -9.62 -4.29
N VAL A 143 6.34 -8.59 -3.63
CA VAL A 143 4.92 -8.50 -3.27
C VAL A 143 4.03 -8.39 -4.50
N ILE A 144 4.38 -7.50 -5.44
CA ILE A 144 3.64 -7.28 -6.70
C ILE A 144 3.63 -8.57 -7.54
N ALA A 145 4.80 -9.19 -7.75
CA ALA A 145 4.92 -10.43 -8.50
C ALA A 145 4.03 -11.53 -7.90
N PHE A 146 4.08 -11.73 -6.59
CA PHE A 146 3.22 -12.71 -5.92
C PHE A 146 1.74 -12.40 -6.14
N ARG A 147 1.34 -11.13 -6.10
CA ARG A 147 -0.07 -10.74 -6.27
C ARG A 147 -0.55 -10.86 -7.71
N HIS A 148 0.34 -10.65 -8.68
CA HIS A 148 0.04 -10.89 -10.09
C HIS A 148 -0.07 -12.39 -10.38
N HIS A 149 0.86 -13.22 -9.88
CA HIS A 149 0.81 -14.68 -10.06
C HIS A 149 -0.34 -15.35 -9.29
N ALA A 150 -0.78 -14.82 -8.17
CA ALA A 150 -1.95 -15.35 -7.46
C ALA A 150 -3.24 -15.29 -8.30
N TYR A 151 -3.27 -14.50 -9.38
CA TYR A 151 -4.37 -14.51 -10.36
C TYR A 151 -4.22 -15.61 -11.39
N ASP A 152 -3.01 -16.01 -11.76
CA ASP A 152 -2.79 -17.11 -12.71
C ASP A 152 -3.21 -18.44 -12.10
N TYR A 153 -3.16 -18.57 -10.76
CA TYR A 153 -3.65 -19.74 -10.02
C TYR A 153 -5.15 -19.72 -9.72
N VAL A 154 -5.82 -18.58 -9.80
CA VAL A 154 -7.27 -18.57 -9.89
C VAL A 154 -7.60 -19.03 -11.32
N ARG A 155 -7.57 -20.35 -11.54
CA ARG A 155 -8.30 -20.96 -12.65
C ARG A 155 -9.63 -20.22 -12.76
N PRO A 156 -10.16 -19.99 -13.97
CA PRO A 156 -11.52 -19.54 -14.08
C PRO A 156 -12.34 -20.52 -13.23
N VAL A 157 -12.70 -20.08 -12.03
CA VAL A 157 -13.67 -20.79 -11.23
C VAL A 157 -14.91 -20.65 -12.09
N THR A 158 -15.19 -21.66 -12.85
CA THR A 158 -16.48 -21.85 -13.53
C THR A 158 -17.51 -21.42 -12.52
N ALA A 159 -18.23 -20.37 -12.82
CA ALA A 159 -19.10 -19.58 -11.97
C ALA A 159 -19.54 -20.33 -10.70
N VAL A 160 -19.01 -19.95 -9.52
CA VAL A 160 -19.52 -20.49 -8.27
C VAL A 160 -20.91 -19.90 -8.11
N HIS A 161 -21.91 -20.69 -8.41
CA HIS A 161 -23.30 -20.34 -8.21
C HIS A 161 -23.59 -20.47 -6.72
N PHE A 162 -23.62 -19.36 -6.00
CA PHE A 162 -24.18 -19.32 -4.66
C PHE A 162 -25.70 -19.27 -4.76
N LEU A 163 -26.36 -20.32 -4.28
CA LEU A 163 -27.80 -20.29 -4.03
C LEU A 163 -28.05 -19.53 -2.71
N PHE A 164 -28.36 -18.27 -2.79
CA PHE A 164 -28.84 -17.50 -1.65
C PHE A 164 -30.37 -17.44 -1.71
N ALA A 165 -31.03 -18.03 -0.72
CA ALA A 165 -32.50 -18.07 -0.60
C ALA A 165 -33.23 -18.58 -1.88
N GLY A 166 -32.68 -19.60 -2.54
CA GLY A 166 -33.32 -20.19 -3.73
C GLY A 166 -33.18 -19.39 -5.03
N LYS A 167 -32.46 -18.27 -5.02
CA LYS A 167 -32.18 -17.46 -6.21
C LYS A 167 -30.73 -17.59 -6.62
N LYS A 168 -30.49 -17.80 -7.93
CA LYS A 168 -29.14 -17.78 -8.50
C LYS A 168 -28.58 -16.36 -8.40
N VAL A 169 -27.55 -16.14 -7.58
CA VAL A 169 -26.83 -14.88 -7.50
C VAL A 169 -25.55 -15.03 -8.30
N ARG A 170 -25.33 -14.17 -9.29
CA ARG A 170 -24.09 -14.18 -10.09
C ARG A 170 -22.92 -13.73 -9.20
N ALA A 171 -21.93 -14.61 -9.05
CA ALA A 171 -20.68 -14.24 -8.40
C ALA A 171 -19.77 -13.54 -9.41
N TRP A 172 -19.16 -12.44 -8.97
CA TRP A 172 -18.20 -11.68 -9.74
C TRP A 172 -16.88 -12.47 -9.83
N ALA A 173 -16.52 -12.90 -11.01
CA ALA A 173 -15.20 -13.45 -11.30
C ALA A 173 -14.60 -12.66 -12.47
N GLY A 174 -13.82 -11.64 -12.15
CA GLY A 174 -13.07 -10.90 -13.14
C GLY A 174 -11.61 -10.77 -12.75
N PRO A 175 -10.67 -10.87 -13.71
CA PRO A 175 -9.30 -10.47 -13.46
C PRO A 175 -9.26 -8.97 -13.16
N TYR A 176 -8.23 -8.52 -12.45
CA TYR A 176 -8.01 -7.13 -12.08
C TYR A 176 -7.97 -6.16 -13.30
N ARG A 177 -7.75 -6.70 -14.49
CA ARG A 177 -7.90 -6.00 -15.78
C ARG A 177 -9.18 -6.41 -16.46
N GLY A 178 -10.21 -5.58 -16.31
CA GLY A 178 -11.45 -5.65 -17.07
C GLY A 178 -12.49 -6.59 -16.48
N THR A 179 -13.66 -6.04 -16.27
CA THR A 179 -14.90 -6.72 -15.98
C THR A 179 -15.28 -7.61 -17.15
N ARG A 180 -15.13 -8.93 -17.05
CA ARG A 180 -15.94 -9.84 -17.83
C ARG A 180 -17.14 -10.26 -17.00
N VAL A 181 -18.29 -9.74 -17.35
CA VAL A 181 -19.55 -10.35 -16.97
C VAL A 181 -19.64 -11.64 -17.79
N ILE A 182 -19.54 -12.78 -17.14
CA ILE A 182 -19.83 -14.05 -17.81
C ILE A 182 -21.36 -14.17 -17.78
N ASP A 183 -22.01 -13.84 -18.88
CA ASP A 183 -23.39 -14.21 -19.10
C ASP A 183 -23.44 -15.75 -19.17
N GLY A 184 -23.99 -16.36 -18.14
CA GLY A 184 -24.35 -17.75 -18.17
C GLY A 184 -25.55 -17.90 -19.10
N ALA A 185 -25.29 -18.40 -20.29
CA ALA A 185 -26.34 -18.97 -21.10
C ALA A 185 -26.78 -20.29 -20.44
N ASP A 186 -28.07 -20.44 -20.25
CA ASP A 186 -28.98 -21.55 -20.05
C ASP A 186 -28.46 -22.82 -19.34
#